data_fd3f0613590164c6b7b25374a62355d2
#
_entry.id   fd3f0613590164c6b7b25374a62355d2
#
_cell.length_a   1.000
_cell.length_b   1.000
_cell.length_c   1.000
_cell.angle_alpha   90.00
_cell.angle_beta   90.00
_cell.angle_gamma   90.00
#
_symmetry.space_group_name_H-M   'P 1'
#
loop_
_entity.id
_entity.type
_entity.pdbx_description
1 polymer ?
#
loop_
_entity_poly.entity_id
_entity_poly.type
_entity_poly.pdbx_seq_one_letter_code
_entity_poly.pdbx_strand_id
1 'polypeptide(L)'
;DALPISIGDPESVPAGQYGKEALENLDLGSSVEGKLSLGTNVTEVLNWVAEESADAGIVYATDAASMTDKVSVVAEAPEGSVSKVIYPVAELKETKNKDAADAFMEFLQSDEALDVFKAAGFTVNSQQ
;
A
#
# COMPACT_ATOMS: atom_id res chain seq x y z
N ASP A 1 -1.44 25.13 1.15
CA ASP A 1 -1.01 24.86 -0.23
C ASP A 1 0.17 23.87 -0.21
N ALA A 2 -0.06 22.59 0.19
CA ALA A 2 0.95 21.54 0.05
C ALA A 2 1.30 21.35 -1.43
N LEU A 3 2.57 21.37 -1.78
CA LEU A 3 3.08 21.20 -3.15
C LEU A 3 4.55 20.75 -3.07
N PRO A 4 4.95 19.72 -3.80
CA PRO A 4 4.17 18.72 -4.53
C PRO A 4 3.56 17.63 -3.62
N ILE A 5 2.59 16.88 -4.17
CA ILE A 5 2.02 15.68 -3.55
C ILE A 5 2.49 14.48 -4.35
N SER A 6 3.06 13.47 -3.70
CA SER A 6 3.54 12.26 -4.38
C SER A 6 2.55 11.10 -4.27
N ILE A 7 2.31 10.41 -5.39
CA ILE A 7 1.57 9.14 -5.45
C ILE A 7 2.28 8.19 -6.41
N GLY A 8 2.06 6.89 -6.26
CA GLY A 8 2.45 5.95 -7.31
C GLY A 8 1.71 6.27 -8.63
N ASP A 9 2.36 6.01 -9.76
CA ASP A 9 1.70 6.16 -11.05
C ASP A 9 0.47 5.25 -11.14
N PRO A 10 -0.76 5.79 -11.25
CA PRO A 10 -1.99 4.99 -11.27
C PRO A 10 -2.07 4.00 -12.44
N GLU A 11 -1.30 4.18 -13.51
CA GLU A 11 -1.29 3.26 -14.64
C GLU A 11 -0.46 2.01 -14.39
N SER A 12 0.48 2.04 -13.45
CA SER A 12 1.44 0.95 -13.24
C SER A 12 1.64 0.52 -11.78
N VAL A 13 1.27 1.37 -10.82
CA VAL A 13 1.52 1.15 -9.39
C VAL A 13 0.21 0.96 -8.64
N PRO A 14 -0.04 -0.21 -8.02
CA PRO A 14 -1.30 -0.47 -7.29
C PRO A 14 -1.61 0.58 -6.20
N ALA A 15 -0.62 1.01 -5.43
CA ALA A 15 -0.81 2.07 -4.44
C ALA A 15 -1.27 3.40 -5.07
N GLY A 16 -0.82 3.70 -6.29
CA GLY A 16 -1.26 4.86 -7.05
C GLY A 16 -2.71 4.73 -7.53
N GLN A 17 -3.14 3.53 -7.91
CA GLN A 17 -4.54 3.25 -8.27
C GLN A 17 -5.47 3.50 -7.08
N TYR A 18 -5.13 2.97 -5.90
CA TYR A 18 -5.88 3.21 -4.67
C TYR A 18 -5.86 4.68 -4.24
N GLY A 19 -4.70 5.35 -4.37
CA GLY A 19 -4.56 6.77 -4.08
C GLY A 19 -5.44 7.63 -4.98
N LYS A 20 -5.46 7.36 -6.28
CA LYS A 20 -6.34 8.02 -7.23
C LYS A 20 -7.82 7.76 -6.91
N GLU A 21 -8.20 6.50 -6.66
CA GLU A 21 -9.56 6.13 -6.28
C GLU A 21 -10.02 6.89 -5.03
N ALA A 22 -9.19 6.99 -3.98
CA ALA A 22 -9.49 7.76 -2.78
C ALA A 22 -9.73 9.23 -3.09
N LEU A 23 -8.84 9.85 -3.86
CA LEU A 23 -8.94 11.26 -4.22
C LEU A 23 -10.20 11.55 -5.04
N GLU A 24 -10.57 10.66 -5.97
CA GLU A 24 -11.78 10.79 -6.79
C GLU A 24 -13.05 10.64 -5.93
N ASN A 25 -13.11 9.61 -5.07
CA ASN A 25 -14.27 9.35 -4.21
C ASN A 25 -14.47 10.42 -3.11
N LEU A 26 -13.44 11.20 -2.82
CA LEU A 26 -13.49 12.35 -1.90
C LEU A 26 -13.69 13.69 -2.62
N ASP A 27 -13.95 13.68 -3.93
CA ASP A 27 -14.08 14.89 -4.77
C ASP A 27 -12.84 15.81 -4.75
N LEU A 28 -11.66 15.26 -4.46
CA LEU A 28 -10.39 15.99 -4.40
C LEU A 28 -9.56 15.87 -5.68
N GLY A 29 -9.85 14.90 -6.55
CA GLY A 29 -9.03 14.57 -7.73
C GLY A 29 -8.68 15.79 -8.56
N SER A 30 -9.68 16.55 -9.01
CA SER A 30 -9.47 17.74 -9.85
C SER A 30 -8.70 18.88 -9.16
N SER A 31 -8.77 18.97 -7.82
CA SER A 31 -8.10 20.04 -7.07
C SER A 31 -6.61 19.77 -6.84
N VAL A 32 -6.18 18.50 -6.94
CA VAL A 32 -4.80 18.09 -6.70
C VAL A 32 -4.08 17.58 -7.96
N GLU A 33 -4.78 17.31 -9.06
CA GLU A 33 -4.22 16.72 -10.29
C GLU A 33 -2.96 17.46 -10.77
N GLY A 34 -3.00 18.79 -10.81
CA GLY A 34 -1.85 19.62 -11.21
C GLY A 34 -0.71 19.70 -10.20
N LYS A 35 -0.85 19.02 -9.05
CA LYS A 35 0.14 19.01 -7.95
C LYS A 35 0.76 17.62 -7.75
N LEU A 36 0.32 16.63 -8.51
CA LEU A 36 0.77 15.25 -8.36
C LEU A 36 2.13 15.01 -9.00
N SER A 37 3.03 14.40 -8.24
CA SER A 37 4.27 13.79 -8.73
C SER A 37 4.08 12.28 -8.73
N LEU A 38 4.29 11.63 -9.88
CA LEU A 38 4.02 10.21 -10.08
C LEU A 38 5.29 9.39 -9.90
N GLY A 39 5.32 8.53 -8.88
CA GLY A 39 6.44 7.62 -8.62
C GLY A 39 6.26 6.28 -9.33
N THR A 40 7.36 5.63 -9.65
CA THR A 40 7.38 4.32 -10.32
C THR A 40 7.11 3.15 -9.36
N ASN A 41 7.14 3.41 -8.06
CA ASN A 41 6.78 2.48 -6.99
C ASN A 41 6.49 3.25 -5.69
N VAL A 42 5.90 2.56 -4.70
CA VAL A 42 5.51 3.19 -3.44
C VAL A 42 6.70 3.61 -2.58
N THR A 43 7.83 2.90 -2.67
CA THR A 43 9.06 3.25 -1.94
C THR A 43 9.63 4.59 -2.41
N GLU A 44 9.59 4.86 -3.71
CA GLU A 44 10.01 6.15 -4.26
C GLU A 44 9.12 7.29 -3.74
N VAL A 45 7.81 7.08 -3.71
CA VAL A 45 6.85 8.04 -3.13
C VAL A 45 7.18 8.35 -1.67
N LEU A 46 7.42 7.31 -0.86
CA LEU A 46 7.80 7.46 0.54
C LEU A 46 9.12 8.22 0.71
N ASN A 47 10.13 7.90 -0.11
CA ASN A 47 11.42 8.56 -0.07
C ASN A 47 11.32 10.05 -0.39
N TRP A 48 10.51 10.46 -1.38
CA TRP A 48 10.32 11.87 -1.71
C TRP A 48 9.76 12.68 -0.54
N VAL A 49 8.85 12.10 0.24
CA VAL A 49 8.37 12.75 1.47
C VAL A 49 9.44 12.75 2.55
N ALA A 50 10.14 11.62 2.75
CA ALA A 50 11.20 11.50 3.76
C ALA A 50 12.41 12.42 3.51
N GLU A 51 12.64 12.81 2.25
CA GLU A 51 13.71 13.70 1.79
C GLU A 51 13.24 15.14 1.56
N GLU A 52 12.00 15.45 1.94
CA GLU A 52 11.38 16.79 1.79
C GLU A 52 11.28 17.26 0.32
N SER A 53 11.32 16.34 -0.64
CA SER A 53 11.10 16.62 -2.08
C SER A 53 9.61 16.68 -2.44
N ALA A 54 8.75 16.12 -1.58
CA ALA A 54 7.31 16.25 -1.61
C ALA A 54 6.78 16.59 -0.22
N ASP A 55 5.79 17.47 -0.14
CA ASP A 55 5.19 17.88 1.13
C ASP A 55 4.29 16.79 1.73
N ALA A 56 3.70 15.96 0.87
CA ALA A 56 2.84 14.85 1.25
C ALA A 56 2.92 13.71 0.23
N GLY A 57 2.53 12.51 0.65
CA GLY A 57 2.44 11.36 -0.24
C GLY A 57 1.38 10.37 0.20
N ILE A 58 0.86 9.59 -0.76
CA ILE A 58 -0.07 8.50 -0.49
C ILE A 58 0.69 7.18 -0.65
N VAL A 59 0.80 6.45 0.47
CA VAL A 59 1.50 5.16 0.57
C VAL A 59 0.65 4.19 1.41
N TYR A 60 1.04 2.93 1.48
CA TYR A 60 0.41 2.04 2.45
C TYR A 60 0.85 2.37 3.89
N ALA A 61 0.00 2.11 4.86
CA ALA A 61 0.33 2.32 6.27
C ALA A 61 1.59 1.52 6.69
N THR A 62 1.77 0.33 6.13
CA THR A 62 2.95 -0.51 6.35
C THR A 62 4.25 0.12 5.85
N ASP A 63 4.20 0.86 4.73
CA ASP A 63 5.36 1.58 4.21
C ASP A 63 5.69 2.77 5.10
N ALA A 64 4.70 3.58 5.49
CA ALA A 64 4.88 4.70 6.41
C ALA A 64 5.47 4.25 7.76
N ALA A 65 5.04 3.09 8.28
CA ALA A 65 5.55 2.50 9.51
C ALA A 65 7.04 2.14 9.45
N SER A 66 7.63 2.01 8.27
CA SER A 66 9.07 1.73 8.09
C SER A 66 9.96 2.95 8.25
N MET A 67 9.41 4.18 8.25
CA MET A 67 10.15 5.45 8.30
C MET A 67 9.55 6.46 9.31
N THR A 68 9.09 6.00 10.45
CA THR A 68 8.43 6.82 11.48
C THR A 68 9.29 7.92 12.08
N ASP A 69 10.60 7.85 11.88
CA ASP A 69 11.56 8.90 12.26
C ASP A 69 11.62 10.07 11.24
N LYS A 70 11.10 9.88 10.03
CA LYS A 70 11.18 10.86 8.93
C LYS A 70 9.82 11.31 8.42
N VAL A 71 8.80 10.49 8.55
CA VAL A 71 7.45 10.79 8.08
C VAL A 71 6.42 10.58 9.19
N SER A 72 5.32 11.30 9.12
CA SER A 72 4.17 11.13 10.01
C SER A 72 2.92 10.80 9.20
N VAL A 73 2.13 9.84 9.67
CA VAL A 73 0.80 9.57 9.13
C VAL A 73 -0.16 10.63 9.66
N VAL A 74 -0.69 11.46 8.77
CA VAL A 74 -1.62 12.54 9.12
C VAL A 74 -3.08 12.14 8.98
N ALA A 75 -3.38 11.19 8.10
CA ALA A 75 -4.73 10.64 7.91
C ALA A 75 -4.64 9.28 7.23
N GLU A 76 -5.65 8.46 7.46
CA GLU A 76 -5.92 7.24 6.68
C GLU A 76 -7.06 7.50 5.69
N ALA A 77 -7.09 6.76 4.58
CA ALA A 77 -8.21 6.82 3.64
C ALA A 77 -9.51 6.47 4.37
N PRO A 78 -10.54 7.34 4.34
CA PRO A 78 -11.81 7.07 5.01
C PRO A 78 -12.44 5.76 4.52
N GLU A 79 -13.19 5.10 5.40
CA GLU A 79 -13.92 3.89 5.03
C GLU A 79 -14.82 4.14 3.82
N GLY A 80 -14.75 3.26 2.82
CA GLY A 80 -15.51 3.37 1.57
C GLY A 80 -14.91 4.32 0.52
N SER A 81 -13.81 5.04 0.82
CA SER A 81 -13.15 5.89 -0.17
C SER A 81 -12.21 5.10 -1.11
N VAL A 82 -11.82 3.90 -0.73
CA VAL A 82 -11.02 2.99 -1.56
C VAL A 82 -11.59 1.59 -1.54
N SER A 83 -11.34 0.84 -2.60
CA SER A 83 -11.59 -0.61 -2.64
C SER A 83 -10.70 -1.32 -1.62
N LYS A 84 -11.16 -2.50 -1.17
CA LYS A 84 -10.39 -3.29 -0.21
C LYS A 84 -9.03 -3.70 -0.79
N VAL A 85 -7.96 -3.27 -0.14
CA VAL A 85 -6.59 -3.65 -0.50
C VAL A 85 -6.35 -5.10 -0.06
N ILE A 86 -6.07 -5.98 -1.02
CA ILE A 86 -5.86 -7.42 -0.78
C ILE A 86 -4.50 -7.82 -1.36
N TYR A 87 -3.71 -8.53 -0.57
CA TYR A 87 -2.47 -9.19 -1.00
C TYR A 87 -2.74 -10.68 -1.18
N PRO A 88 -2.97 -11.17 -2.40
CA PRO A 88 -3.19 -12.57 -2.65
C PRO A 88 -1.86 -13.33 -2.66
N VAL A 89 -1.87 -14.56 -2.20
CA VAL A 89 -0.80 -15.53 -2.39
C VAL A 89 -1.31 -16.67 -3.27
N ALA A 90 -0.48 -17.16 -4.19
CA ALA A 90 -0.84 -18.27 -5.06
C ALA A 90 0.36 -19.18 -5.33
N GLU A 91 0.09 -20.45 -5.47
CA GLU A 91 1.05 -21.44 -5.95
C GLU A 91 1.07 -21.46 -7.49
N LEU A 92 2.25 -21.62 -8.08
CA LEU A 92 2.39 -21.81 -9.52
C LEU A 92 1.95 -23.22 -9.92
N LYS A 93 1.10 -23.35 -10.92
CA LYS A 93 0.59 -24.66 -11.41
C LYS A 93 1.69 -25.64 -11.80
N GLU A 94 2.79 -25.13 -12.35
CA GLU A 94 3.91 -25.91 -12.86
C GLU A 94 5.08 -25.99 -11.85
N THR A 95 4.84 -25.73 -10.57
CA THR A 95 5.89 -25.84 -9.56
C THR A 95 6.43 -27.28 -9.49
N LYS A 96 7.75 -27.42 -9.42
CA LYS A 96 8.42 -28.72 -9.21
C LYS A 96 8.53 -29.10 -7.73
N ASN A 97 8.15 -28.17 -6.84
CA ASN A 97 8.26 -28.31 -5.38
C ASN A 97 6.87 -28.21 -4.72
N LYS A 98 5.88 -28.92 -5.28
CA LYS A 98 4.47 -28.79 -4.86
C LYS A 98 4.29 -29.01 -3.37
N ASP A 99 4.84 -30.09 -2.82
CA ASP A 99 4.69 -30.44 -1.39
C ASP A 99 5.23 -29.33 -0.48
N ALA A 100 6.34 -28.69 -0.87
CA ALA A 100 6.92 -27.59 -0.13
C ALA A 100 6.10 -26.31 -0.25
N ALA A 101 5.53 -26.05 -1.43
CA ALA A 101 4.65 -24.91 -1.66
C ALA A 101 3.34 -25.05 -0.87
N ASP A 102 2.71 -26.24 -0.91
CA ASP A 102 1.51 -26.54 -0.13
C ASP A 102 1.77 -26.37 1.39
N ALA A 103 2.88 -26.91 1.90
CA ALA A 103 3.25 -26.78 3.30
C ALA A 103 3.47 -25.31 3.70
N PHE A 104 4.06 -24.49 2.82
CA PHE A 104 4.23 -23.07 3.06
C PHE A 104 2.90 -22.30 3.04
N MET A 105 2.01 -22.65 2.11
CA MET A 105 0.66 -22.07 2.05
C MET A 105 -0.14 -22.39 3.31
N GLU A 106 -0.02 -23.61 3.84
CA GLU A 106 -0.63 -24.01 5.10
C GLU A 106 -0.02 -23.25 6.29
N PHE A 107 1.31 -23.14 6.33
CA PHE A 107 2.01 -22.36 7.36
C PHE A 107 1.56 -20.90 7.40
N LEU A 108 1.35 -20.25 6.24
CA LEU A 108 0.88 -18.86 6.18
C LEU A 108 -0.50 -18.63 6.82
N GLN A 109 -1.27 -19.70 7.06
CA GLN A 109 -2.56 -19.66 7.74
C GLN A 109 -2.45 -20.00 9.24
N SER A 110 -1.26 -20.35 9.74
CA SER A 110 -1.04 -20.63 11.15
C SER A 110 -1.10 -19.36 12.00
N ASP A 111 -1.43 -19.51 13.28
CA ASP A 111 -1.44 -18.39 14.23
C ASP A 111 -0.08 -17.68 14.30
N GLU A 112 1.02 -18.45 14.22
CA GLU A 112 2.38 -17.91 14.22
C GLU A 112 2.62 -16.96 13.04
N ALA A 113 2.26 -17.36 11.82
CA ALA A 113 2.41 -16.52 10.63
C ALA A 113 1.47 -15.31 10.66
N LEU A 114 0.21 -15.53 11.10
CA LEU A 114 -0.78 -14.46 11.20
C LEU A 114 -0.37 -13.40 12.22
N ASP A 115 0.26 -13.78 13.31
CA ASP A 115 0.76 -12.83 14.31
C ASP A 115 1.93 -11.99 13.78
N VAL A 116 2.79 -12.56 12.93
CA VAL A 116 3.84 -11.81 12.22
C VAL A 116 3.22 -10.76 11.30
N PHE A 117 2.20 -11.14 10.50
CA PHE A 117 1.50 -10.18 9.62
C PHE A 117 0.82 -9.07 10.42
N LYS A 118 0.12 -9.39 11.51
CA LYS A 118 -0.51 -8.39 12.39
C LYS A 118 0.53 -7.43 12.98
N ALA A 119 1.65 -7.96 13.46
CA ALA A 119 2.73 -7.15 14.01
C ALA A 119 3.34 -6.20 12.97
N ALA A 120 3.32 -6.56 11.69
CA ALA A 120 3.73 -5.72 10.57
C ALA A 120 2.63 -4.75 10.09
N GLY A 121 1.46 -4.72 10.74
CA GLY A 121 0.37 -3.79 10.42
C GLY A 121 -0.65 -4.31 9.39
N PHE A 122 -0.56 -5.59 8.98
CA PHE A 122 -1.56 -6.20 8.10
C PHE A 122 -2.79 -6.68 8.87
N THR A 123 -3.94 -6.61 8.24
CA THR A 123 -5.16 -7.27 8.72
C THR A 123 -5.31 -8.63 8.06
N VAL A 124 -5.69 -9.63 8.85
CA VAL A 124 -5.97 -10.98 8.32
C VAL A 124 -7.31 -10.94 7.58
N ASN A 125 -7.28 -11.31 6.31
CA ASN A 125 -8.48 -11.48 5.52
C ASN A 125 -8.95 -12.94 5.69
N SER A 126 -9.80 -13.20 6.69
CA SER A 126 -10.44 -14.51 6.82
C SER A 126 -11.33 -14.73 5.61
N GLN A 127 -10.95 -15.64 4.73
CA GLN A 127 -11.89 -16.15 3.73
C GLN A 127 -13.02 -16.87 4.48
N GLN A 128 -14.21 -16.33 4.35
CA GLN A 128 -15.43 -17.09 4.63
C GLN A 128 -15.78 -17.94 3.42
#